data_c7bfa44e2a25660051677ffdf2ca12c8
#
_entry.id   c7bfa44e2a25660051677ffdf2ca12c8
#
_cell.length_a   1.000
_cell.length_b   1.000
_cell.length_c   1.000
_cell.angle_alpha   90.00
_cell.angle_beta   90.00
_cell.angle_gamma   90.00
#
_symmetry.space_group_name_H-M   'P 1'
#
loop_
_entity.id
_entity.type
_entity.pdbx_description
1 polymer ?
#
loop_
_entity_poly.entity_id
_entity_poly.type
_entity_poly.pdbx_seq_one_letter_code
_entity_poly.pdbx_strand_id
1 'polypeptide(L)'
;YYKGRPVEKEIWDGKDSNNNLSPNGFYSYLIKSVDKAGNSNFAEINNIELKNINTPLFLTLSDDKFSPNSDGKYDTLDLKPILGVKDDLEVYKIEIFNSDKKIVRKFEGLKSIPDRITWDGLDNSGVVVPDGGYYAKLSAIYRFGNNPEVESAQFLVDNTPPNIELTMSPQYFSPDNDGADDELTMSIKSYDLTGIKDWTLSIMNPAKTKVFNSFSGTGKPTELIIWDGVGKNGELVESAEDYPLLLRAEDVVGNVISKELDPIMVDILVEKLDDGRLKIKISNIEFKPESSEMTDSDKNGKILELLSKALKKYNLYNITIEGHANRFITGRFNEEYARKLSKDRAEFIANSLSKKGIQLKRITTEGKGGDDPIFIPVEDGREYTKEELDDIKDKKGKNRRVEFYLQK
;
A
#
# COMPACT_ATOMS: atom_id res chain seq x y z
N TYR A 1 -40.44 5.00 -66.07
CA TYR A 1 -40.41 5.66 -67.38
C TYR A 1 -40.56 7.17 -67.21
N TYR A 2 -39.56 7.92 -67.73
CA TYR A 2 -39.59 9.39 -67.72
C TYR A 2 -40.03 9.90 -69.11
N LYS A 3 -40.93 10.87 -69.17
CA LYS A 3 -41.25 11.57 -70.41
C LYS A 3 -40.50 12.92 -70.39
N GLY A 4 -39.56 13.14 -71.32
CA GLY A 4 -38.82 14.33 -71.43
C GLY A 4 -37.29 14.15 -71.32
N ARG A 5 -36.57 15.13 -70.77
CA ARG A 5 -35.12 15.02 -70.57
C ARG A 5 -34.81 13.99 -69.47
N PRO A 6 -33.79 13.13 -69.63
CA PRO A 6 -33.35 12.22 -68.59
C PRO A 6 -32.88 13.02 -67.38
N VAL A 7 -33.01 12.46 -66.18
CA VAL A 7 -32.41 12.99 -64.95
C VAL A 7 -30.89 12.97 -65.04
N GLU A 8 -30.20 13.99 -64.48
CA GLU A 8 -28.76 14.08 -64.59
C GLU A 8 -28.05 12.99 -63.78
N LYS A 9 -28.72 12.46 -62.75
CA LYS A 9 -28.18 11.44 -61.84
C LYS A 9 -29.30 10.54 -61.33
N GLU A 10 -29.14 9.26 -61.45
CA GLU A 10 -29.97 8.25 -60.84
C GLU A 10 -29.16 7.43 -59.85
N ILE A 11 -29.76 7.16 -58.70
CA ILE A 11 -29.12 6.40 -57.64
C ILE A 11 -29.96 5.16 -57.34
N TRP A 12 -29.35 3.98 -57.42
CA TRP A 12 -29.97 2.79 -56.92
C TRP A 12 -29.47 2.51 -55.49
N ASP A 13 -30.42 2.34 -54.56
CA ASP A 13 -30.16 2.08 -53.17
C ASP A 13 -30.05 0.57 -52.80
N GLY A 14 -29.94 -0.29 -53.83
CA GLY A 14 -29.88 -1.73 -53.65
C GLY A 14 -31.23 -2.41 -53.40
N LYS A 15 -32.37 -1.68 -53.59
CA LYS A 15 -33.70 -2.25 -53.40
C LYS A 15 -34.41 -2.47 -54.73
N ASP A 16 -35.36 -3.45 -54.71
CA ASP A 16 -36.27 -3.72 -55.81
C ASP A 16 -37.47 -2.73 -55.85
N SER A 17 -38.32 -2.89 -56.84
CA SER A 17 -39.52 -2.05 -57.01
C SER A 17 -40.52 -2.18 -55.87
N ASN A 18 -40.43 -3.17 -55.00
CA ASN A 18 -41.26 -3.40 -53.83
C ASN A 18 -40.62 -2.91 -52.55
N ASN A 19 -39.51 -2.18 -52.68
CA ASN A 19 -38.69 -1.68 -51.54
C ASN A 19 -38.01 -2.76 -50.66
N ASN A 20 -37.88 -3.98 -51.21
CA ASN A 20 -37.09 -5.07 -50.58
C ASN A 20 -35.65 -4.98 -51.00
N LEU A 21 -34.73 -5.37 -50.13
CA LEU A 21 -33.32 -5.52 -50.45
C LEU A 21 -33.13 -6.56 -51.55
N SER A 22 -32.44 -6.19 -52.64
CA SER A 22 -32.10 -7.10 -53.71
C SER A 22 -31.07 -8.14 -53.22
N PRO A 23 -31.10 -9.40 -53.71
CA PRO A 23 -30.11 -10.41 -53.37
C PRO A 23 -28.70 -9.99 -53.74
N ASN A 24 -27.69 -10.52 -53.02
CA ASN A 24 -26.28 -10.35 -53.39
C ASN A 24 -26.04 -10.93 -54.78
N GLY A 25 -25.27 -10.25 -55.62
CA GLY A 25 -24.97 -10.70 -56.98
C GLY A 25 -24.54 -9.57 -57.89
N PHE A 26 -24.43 -9.90 -59.18
CA PHE A 26 -24.08 -8.94 -60.21
C PHE A 26 -25.34 -8.46 -60.91
N TYR A 27 -25.43 -7.16 -61.12
CA TYR A 27 -26.55 -6.47 -61.76
C TYR A 27 -26.06 -5.69 -62.97
N SER A 28 -26.97 -5.42 -63.88
CA SER A 28 -26.75 -4.53 -65.03
C SER A 28 -27.71 -3.38 -64.95
N TYR A 29 -27.24 -2.19 -65.22
CA TYR A 29 -28.04 -1.00 -65.37
C TYR A 29 -28.20 -0.69 -66.89
N LEU A 30 -29.45 -0.74 -67.36
CA LEU A 30 -29.81 -0.45 -68.75
C LEU A 30 -30.61 0.83 -68.84
N ILE A 31 -30.13 1.78 -69.60
CA ILE A 31 -30.90 2.95 -70.00
C ILE A 31 -31.28 2.84 -71.45
N LYS A 32 -32.60 2.96 -71.75
CA LYS A 32 -33.12 2.95 -73.12
C LYS A 32 -33.83 4.26 -73.40
N SER A 33 -33.52 4.90 -74.49
CA SER A 33 -34.21 6.08 -74.99
C SER A 33 -34.91 5.80 -76.30
N VAL A 34 -36.09 6.45 -76.47
CA VAL A 34 -36.84 6.35 -77.74
C VAL A 34 -37.25 7.80 -78.08
N ASP A 35 -36.91 8.23 -79.28
CA ASP A 35 -37.30 9.55 -79.77
C ASP A 35 -38.78 9.59 -80.24
N LYS A 36 -39.31 10.74 -80.61
CA LYS A 36 -40.68 10.87 -81.10
C LYS A 36 -40.91 10.24 -82.45
N ALA A 37 -39.86 9.97 -83.21
CA ALA A 37 -39.91 9.26 -84.54
C ALA A 37 -39.81 7.72 -84.40
N GLY A 38 -39.65 7.20 -83.15
CA GLY A 38 -39.56 5.78 -82.85
C GLY A 38 -38.15 5.22 -82.94
N ASN A 39 -37.11 6.03 -83.16
CA ASN A 39 -35.72 5.58 -83.08
C ASN A 39 -35.34 5.32 -81.67
N SER A 40 -34.70 4.18 -81.42
CA SER A 40 -34.28 3.80 -80.10
C SER A 40 -32.77 3.65 -79.98
N ASN A 41 -32.23 4.01 -78.84
CA ASN A 41 -30.83 3.72 -78.48
C ASN A 41 -30.77 3.29 -76.99
N PHE A 42 -29.71 2.58 -76.61
CA PHE A 42 -29.52 2.16 -75.23
C PHE A 42 -28.04 2.28 -74.84
N ALA A 43 -27.85 2.39 -73.54
CA ALA A 43 -26.54 2.27 -72.90
C ALA A 43 -26.68 1.34 -71.70
N GLU A 44 -25.65 0.56 -71.47
CA GLU A 44 -25.64 -0.45 -70.41
C GLU A 44 -24.36 -0.35 -69.60
N ILE A 45 -24.50 -0.49 -68.28
CA ILE A 45 -23.39 -0.67 -67.34
C ILE A 45 -23.59 -2.07 -66.77
N ASN A 46 -22.61 -2.94 -67.00
CA ASN A 46 -22.64 -4.33 -66.54
C ASN A 46 -21.72 -4.52 -65.34
N ASN A 47 -21.89 -5.68 -64.67
CA ASN A 47 -21.06 -6.09 -63.52
C ASN A 47 -21.09 -5.13 -62.31
N ILE A 48 -22.25 -4.56 -62.03
CA ILE A 48 -22.47 -3.84 -60.80
C ILE A 48 -22.63 -4.89 -59.67
N GLU A 49 -21.64 -5.05 -58.84
CA GLU A 49 -21.70 -5.99 -57.72
C GLU A 49 -22.50 -5.37 -56.54
N LEU A 50 -23.58 -6.06 -56.16
CA LEU A 50 -24.29 -5.79 -54.90
C LEU A 50 -23.89 -6.84 -53.88
N LYS A 51 -23.33 -6.40 -52.74
CA LYS A 51 -22.88 -7.25 -51.66
C LYS A 51 -23.39 -6.68 -50.31
N ASN A 52 -24.45 -7.28 -49.80
CA ASN A 52 -25.06 -6.93 -48.54
C ASN A 52 -24.85 -8.10 -47.56
N ILE A 53 -23.67 -8.17 -46.93
CA ILE A 53 -23.29 -9.21 -45.98
C ILE A 53 -23.25 -8.65 -44.56
N ASN A 54 -23.69 -9.47 -43.61
CA ASN A 54 -23.47 -9.16 -42.23
C ASN A 54 -21.98 -9.23 -41.91
N THR A 55 -21.43 -8.17 -41.36
CA THR A 55 -20.00 -8.05 -40.99
C THR A 55 -19.86 -7.87 -39.47
N PRO A 56 -20.14 -8.91 -38.65
CA PRO A 56 -20.08 -8.79 -37.19
C PRO A 56 -18.65 -8.51 -36.75
N LEU A 57 -18.52 -7.62 -35.75
CA LEU A 57 -17.29 -7.29 -35.07
C LEU A 57 -17.39 -7.67 -33.61
N PHE A 58 -16.25 -8.07 -33.04
CA PHE A 58 -16.08 -8.25 -31.60
C PHE A 58 -14.75 -7.63 -31.19
N LEU A 59 -14.70 -7.08 -29.97
CA LEU A 59 -13.49 -6.54 -29.38
C LEU A 59 -13.40 -7.04 -27.94
N THR A 60 -12.41 -7.89 -27.68
CA THR A 60 -12.14 -8.43 -26.35
C THR A 60 -10.82 -7.87 -25.80
N LEU A 61 -10.69 -7.90 -24.48
CA LEU A 61 -9.54 -7.40 -23.74
C LEU A 61 -8.79 -8.57 -23.10
N SER A 62 -7.48 -8.42 -22.86
CA SER A 62 -6.72 -9.42 -22.08
C SER A 62 -7.08 -9.38 -20.61
N ASP A 63 -7.35 -8.19 -20.08
CA ASP A 63 -7.63 -7.92 -18.68
C ASP A 63 -8.68 -6.79 -18.54
N ASP A 64 -9.27 -6.66 -17.37
CA ASP A 64 -10.22 -5.59 -17.04
C ASP A 64 -9.57 -4.40 -16.32
N LYS A 65 -8.26 -4.49 -16.06
CA LYS A 65 -7.45 -3.44 -15.41
C LYS A 65 -5.96 -3.63 -15.70
N PHE A 66 -5.21 -2.54 -15.69
CA PHE A 66 -3.75 -2.55 -15.83
C PHE A 66 -3.11 -1.28 -15.26
N SER A 67 -1.79 -1.30 -15.08
CA SER A 67 -0.99 -0.23 -14.48
C SER A 67 0.22 0.08 -15.37
N PRO A 68 0.13 1.05 -16.30
CA PRO A 68 1.23 1.41 -17.19
C PRO A 68 2.31 2.26 -16.49
N ASN A 69 2.91 1.73 -15.42
CA ASN A 69 3.94 2.38 -14.59
C ASN A 69 5.37 1.96 -14.94
N SER A 70 5.54 1.02 -15.89
CA SER A 70 6.82 0.49 -16.36
C SER A 70 7.63 -0.28 -15.31
N ASP A 71 6.96 -0.95 -14.38
CA ASP A 71 7.61 -1.80 -13.37
C ASP A 71 7.73 -3.29 -13.80
N GLY A 72 7.22 -3.63 -14.98
CA GLY A 72 7.23 -4.97 -15.54
C GLY A 72 6.01 -5.82 -15.18
N LYS A 73 5.00 -5.25 -14.49
CA LYS A 73 3.76 -5.93 -14.11
C LYS A 73 2.57 -5.13 -14.61
N TYR A 74 1.65 -5.79 -15.29
CA TYR A 74 0.41 -5.17 -15.78
C TYR A 74 0.60 -3.88 -16.59
N ASP A 75 1.78 -3.67 -17.21
CA ASP A 75 2.13 -2.42 -17.93
C ASP A 75 1.34 -2.21 -19.21
N THR A 76 0.69 -3.24 -19.75
CA THR A 76 0.01 -3.17 -21.04
C THR A 76 -1.32 -3.90 -21.02
N LEU A 77 -2.23 -3.44 -21.90
CA LEU A 77 -3.52 -4.08 -22.17
C LEU A 77 -3.58 -4.50 -23.64
N ASP A 78 -3.90 -5.76 -23.90
CA ASP A 78 -4.12 -6.25 -25.25
C ASP A 78 -5.58 -6.10 -25.67
N LEU A 79 -5.79 -5.41 -26.79
CA LEU A 79 -7.03 -5.30 -27.53
C LEU A 79 -7.05 -6.37 -28.59
N LYS A 80 -8.03 -7.27 -28.58
CA LYS A 80 -8.14 -8.41 -29.50
C LYS A 80 -9.37 -8.24 -30.40
N PRO A 81 -9.21 -7.63 -31.59
CA PRO A 81 -10.28 -7.47 -32.55
C PRO A 81 -10.59 -8.77 -33.26
N ILE A 82 -11.87 -9.10 -33.46
CA ILE A 82 -12.33 -10.26 -34.20
C ILE A 82 -13.32 -9.78 -35.25
N LEU A 83 -12.98 -10.05 -36.52
CA LEU A 83 -13.83 -9.76 -37.67
C LEU A 83 -14.47 -11.04 -38.15
N GLY A 84 -15.79 -11.06 -38.26
CA GLY A 84 -16.52 -12.17 -38.87
C GLY A 84 -16.28 -12.30 -40.38
N VAL A 85 -15.93 -11.19 -41.06
CA VAL A 85 -15.53 -11.14 -42.46
C VAL A 85 -14.21 -10.37 -42.57
N LYS A 86 -13.18 -10.97 -43.10
CA LYS A 86 -11.86 -10.34 -43.31
C LYS A 86 -11.67 -9.76 -44.68
N ASP A 87 -12.37 -10.30 -45.66
CA ASP A 87 -12.29 -9.88 -47.07
C ASP A 87 -12.95 -8.51 -47.27
N ASP A 88 -12.44 -7.74 -48.22
CA ASP A 88 -12.96 -6.41 -48.58
C ASP A 88 -12.89 -5.36 -47.45
N LEU A 89 -12.13 -5.60 -46.39
CA LEU A 89 -11.83 -4.59 -45.39
C LEU A 89 -10.98 -3.47 -46.03
N GLU A 90 -11.39 -2.23 -45.94
CA GLU A 90 -10.62 -1.09 -46.43
C GLU A 90 -9.88 -0.38 -45.25
N VAL A 91 -10.60 -0.08 -44.19
CA VAL A 91 -10.06 0.66 -43.04
C VAL A 91 -10.58 0.04 -41.77
N TYR A 92 -9.73 -0.03 -40.75
CA TYR A 92 -10.16 -0.23 -39.37
C TYR A 92 -9.67 0.89 -38.50
N LYS A 93 -10.40 1.17 -37.40
CA LYS A 93 -10.00 2.07 -36.33
C LYS A 93 -10.33 1.44 -35.00
N ILE A 94 -9.40 1.55 -34.04
CA ILE A 94 -9.67 1.30 -32.64
C ILE A 94 -9.37 2.62 -31.90
N GLU A 95 -10.37 3.14 -31.24
CA GLU A 95 -10.28 4.38 -30.48
C GLU A 95 -10.55 4.07 -29.00
N ILE A 96 -9.66 4.53 -28.11
CA ILE A 96 -9.80 4.38 -26.68
C ILE A 96 -10.37 5.67 -26.12
N PHE A 97 -11.39 5.55 -25.31
CA PHE A 97 -12.13 6.66 -24.70
C PHE A 97 -11.99 6.62 -23.19
N ASN A 98 -11.90 7.80 -22.57
CA ASN A 98 -12.03 7.97 -21.13
C ASN A 98 -13.53 8.07 -20.71
N SER A 99 -13.78 8.20 -19.41
CA SER A 99 -15.12 8.36 -18.83
C SER A 99 -15.89 9.58 -19.37
N ASP A 100 -15.20 10.64 -19.80
CA ASP A 100 -15.79 11.84 -20.42
C ASP A 100 -16.12 11.65 -21.91
N LYS A 101 -15.94 10.44 -22.44
CA LYS A 101 -16.11 10.10 -23.87
C LYS A 101 -15.15 10.86 -24.79
N LYS A 102 -13.99 11.26 -24.29
CA LYS A 102 -12.91 11.83 -25.09
C LYS A 102 -11.98 10.74 -25.56
N ILE A 103 -11.57 10.81 -26.83
CA ILE A 103 -10.59 9.88 -27.40
C ILE A 103 -9.22 10.24 -26.82
N VAL A 104 -8.57 9.27 -26.18
CA VAL A 104 -7.22 9.36 -25.65
C VAL A 104 -6.18 8.73 -26.56
N ARG A 105 -6.52 7.59 -27.21
CA ARG A 105 -5.62 6.89 -28.12
C ARG A 105 -6.34 6.41 -29.37
N LYS A 106 -5.63 6.40 -30.51
CA LYS A 106 -6.11 5.88 -31.78
C LYS A 106 -5.11 4.90 -32.37
N PHE A 107 -5.65 3.80 -32.89
CA PHE A 107 -4.96 2.85 -33.74
C PHE A 107 -5.77 2.72 -35.04
N GLU A 108 -5.12 2.79 -36.18
CA GLU A 108 -5.79 2.65 -37.48
C GLU A 108 -4.91 1.93 -38.48
N GLY A 109 -5.52 1.31 -39.45
CA GLY A 109 -4.81 0.65 -40.55
C GLY A 109 -5.70 0.31 -41.73
N LEU A 110 -5.09 -0.20 -42.79
CA LEU A 110 -5.72 -0.47 -44.07
C LEU A 110 -5.69 -1.98 -44.39
N LYS A 111 -6.77 -2.48 -44.95
CA LYS A 111 -6.91 -3.81 -45.58
C LYS A 111 -6.80 -5.03 -44.66
N SER A 112 -6.09 -4.92 -43.54
CA SER A 112 -5.97 -6.01 -42.58
C SER A 112 -5.82 -5.43 -41.16
N ILE A 113 -6.38 -6.14 -40.18
CA ILE A 113 -6.26 -5.80 -38.75
C ILE A 113 -5.40 -6.86 -38.08
N PRO A 114 -4.43 -6.46 -37.20
CA PRO A 114 -3.69 -7.42 -36.40
C PRO A 114 -4.62 -8.19 -35.45
N ASP A 115 -4.30 -9.46 -35.16
CA ASP A 115 -5.06 -10.25 -34.18
C ASP A 115 -4.98 -9.71 -32.76
N ARG A 116 -4.00 -8.83 -32.52
CA ARG A 116 -3.76 -8.18 -31.23
C ARG A 116 -3.14 -6.80 -31.44
N ILE A 117 -3.63 -5.82 -30.72
CA ILE A 117 -3.06 -4.48 -30.57
C ILE A 117 -2.80 -4.24 -29.10
N THR A 118 -1.53 -4.05 -28.73
CA THR A 118 -1.13 -3.80 -27.35
C THR A 118 -1.13 -2.29 -27.08
N TRP A 119 -1.82 -1.87 -26.02
CA TRP A 119 -1.81 -0.50 -25.55
C TRP A 119 -0.97 -0.39 -24.28
N ASP A 120 -0.08 0.58 -24.26
CA ASP A 120 0.89 0.88 -23.21
C ASP A 120 0.41 1.98 -22.24
N GLY A 121 -0.87 2.33 -22.29
CA GLY A 121 -1.44 3.38 -21.44
C GLY A 121 -1.07 4.80 -21.85
N LEU A 122 -0.37 5.00 -22.98
CA LEU A 122 -0.03 6.34 -23.47
C LEU A 122 -1.15 6.89 -24.35
N ASP A 123 -1.39 8.18 -24.22
CA ASP A 123 -2.27 8.92 -25.13
C ASP A 123 -1.61 9.16 -26.51
N ASN A 124 -2.30 9.88 -27.41
CA ASN A 124 -1.75 10.23 -28.73
C ASN A 124 -0.52 11.14 -28.69
N SER A 125 -0.25 11.79 -27.54
CA SER A 125 0.89 12.68 -27.31
C SER A 125 2.06 11.96 -26.66
N GLY A 126 1.91 10.68 -26.31
CA GLY A 126 2.90 9.86 -25.61
C GLY A 126 2.95 10.11 -24.10
N VAL A 127 1.89 10.62 -23.51
CA VAL A 127 1.74 10.83 -22.06
C VAL A 127 0.88 9.74 -21.48
N VAL A 128 1.26 9.21 -20.30
CA VAL A 128 0.46 8.23 -19.56
C VAL A 128 -0.90 8.84 -19.22
N VAL A 129 -1.97 8.12 -19.53
CA VAL A 129 -3.33 8.58 -19.25
C VAL A 129 -3.62 8.58 -17.74
N PRO A 130 -4.50 9.46 -17.23
CA PRO A 130 -4.90 9.47 -15.82
C PRO A 130 -5.55 8.15 -15.37
N ASP A 131 -5.46 7.85 -14.08
CA ASP A 131 -6.20 6.75 -13.47
C ASP A 131 -7.71 6.93 -13.67
N GLY A 132 -8.43 5.81 -13.92
CA GLY A 132 -9.86 5.84 -14.13
C GLY A 132 -10.38 4.78 -15.07
N GLY A 133 -11.65 4.92 -15.45
CA GLY A 133 -12.35 4.00 -16.36
C GLY A 133 -12.19 4.39 -17.83
N TYR A 134 -11.97 3.38 -18.67
CA TYR A 134 -11.79 3.49 -20.11
C TYR A 134 -12.58 2.42 -20.84
N TYR A 135 -12.83 2.62 -22.12
CA TYR A 135 -13.33 1.60 -23.05
C TYR A 135 -12.75 1.85 -24.43
N ALA A 136 -12.72 0.80 -25.25
CA ALA A 136 -12.26 0.86 -26.63
C ALA A 136 -13.43 0.65 -27.59
N LYS A 137 -13.41 1.34 -28.73
CA LYS A 137 -14.36 1.17 -29.82
C LYS A 137 -13.63 0.76 -31.09
N LEU A 138 -14.03 -0.37 -31.65
CA LEU A 138 -13.59 -0.85 -32.96
C LEU A 138 -14.63 -0.46 -34.01
N SER A 139 -14.18 0.20 -35.06
CA SER A 139 -14.97 0.45 -36.28
C SER A 139 -14.23 -0.11 -37.52
N ALA A 140 -14.98 -0.60 -38.49
CA ALA A 140 -14.44 -1.10 -39.73
C ALA A 140 -15.22 -0.53 -40.91
N ILE A 141 -14.53 -0.20 -42.01
CA ILE A 141 -15.10 0.24 -43.26
C ILE A 141 -14.78 -0.82 -44.31
N TYR A 142 -15.83 -1.35 -44.95
CA TYR A 142 -15.70 -2.33 -46.00
C TYR A 142 -15.95 -1.70 -47.36
N ARG A 143 -15.34 -2.24 -48.40
CA ARG A 143 -15.44 -1.76 -49.81
C ARG A 143 -16.87 -1.55 -50.29
N PHE A 144 -17.81 -2.37 -49.81
CA PHE A 144 -19.20 -2.34 -50.20
C PHE A 144 -20.09 -1.45 -49.30
N GLY A 145 -19.45 -0.60 -48.46
CA GLY A 145 -20.15 0.40 -47.67
C GLY A 145 -20.65 -0.06 -46.32
N ASN A 146 -20.37 -1.30 -45.90
CA ASN A 146 -20.66 -1.76 -44.54
C ASN A 146 -19.72 -1.07 -43.58
N ASN A 147 -20.26 -0.49 -42.49
CA ASN A 147 -19.52 0.24 -41.48
C ASN A 147 -19.92 -0.23 -40.06
N PRO A 148 -19.63 -1.47 -39.68
CA PRO A 148 -19.94 -1.96 -38.34
C PRO A 148 -19.05 -1.32 -37.27
N GLU A 149 -19.60 -1.22 -36.05
CA GLU A 149 -18.92 -0.74 -34.88
C GLU A 149 -19.24 -1.61 -33.66
N VAL A 150 -18.30 -1.73 -32.74
CA VAL A 150 -18.47 -2.42 -31.46
C VAL A 150 -17.63 -1.76 -30.37
N GLU A 151 -18.16 -1.70 -29.16
CA GLU A 151 -17.44 -1.26 -27.98
C GLU A 151 -16.97 -2.47 -27.15
N SER A 152 -15.84 -2.33 -26.51
CA SER A 152 -15.33 -3.30 -25.54
C SER A 152 -16.09 -3.20 -24.19
N ALA A 153 -15.87 -4.15 -23.31
CA ALA A 153 -16.12 -3.95 -21.90
C ALA A 153 -15.28 -2.76 -21.37
N GLN A 154 -15.74 -2.15 -20.27
CA GLN A 154 -14.94 -1.14 -19.57
C GLN A 154 -13.75 -1.81 -18.88
N PHE A 155 -12.66 -1.07 -18.74
CA PHE A 155 -11.45 -1.45 -18.02
C PHE A 155 -10.89 -0.26 -17.24
N LEU A 156 -10.03 -0.55 -16.26
CA LEU A 156 -9.43 0.46 -15.38
C LEU A 156 -7.95 0.65 -15.70
N VAL A 157 -7.51 1.90 -15.65
CA VAL A 157 -6.10 2.28 -15.54
C VAL A 157 -5.85 2.76 -14.13
N ASP A 158 -4.83 2.21 -13.47
CA ASP A 158 -4.49 2.56 -12.09
C ASP A 158 -2.97 2.50 -11.88
N ASN A 159 -2.35 3.66 -11.74
CA ASN A 159 -0.92 3.81 -11.47
C ASN A 159 -0.65 4.27 -10.04
N THR A 160 -1.70 4.43 -9.23
CA THR A 160 -1.60 5.00 -7.89
C THR A 160 -1.59 3.88 -6.86
N PRO A 161 -0.55 3.79 -6.02
CA PRO A 161 -0.55 2.83 -4.93
C PRO A 161 -1.68 3.05 -3.92
N PRO A 162 -2.07 2.02 -3.15
CA PRO A 162 -3.10 2.12 -2.12
C PRO A 162 -2.88 3.28 -1.15
N ASN A 163 -3.91 4.06 -0.89
CA ASN A 163 -3.91 5.05 0.18
C ASN A 163 -4.40 4.40 1.49
N ILE A 164 -3.53 4.39 2.51
CA ILE A 164 -3.85 3.86 3.83
C ILE A 164 -3.50 4.90 4.88
N GLU A 165 -4.48 5.27 5.69
CA GLU A 165 -4.36 6.15 6.83
C GLU A 165 -4.54 5.34 8.12
N LEU A 166 -3.66 5.58 9.10
CA LEU A 166 -3.68 4.97 10.43
C LEU A 166 -3.83 6.05 11.48
N THR A 167 -4.74 5.84 12.43
CA THR A 167 -4.82 6.62 13.66
C THR A 167 -4.75 5.70 14.86
N MET A 168 -4.12 6.17 15.95
CA MET A 168 -3.88 5.38 17.15
C MET A 168 -4.44 6.06 18.39
N SER A 169 -4.97 5.29 19.33
CA SER A 169 -5.45 5.75 20.63
C SER A 169 -5.27 4.63 21.66
N PRO A 170 -4.77 4.93 22.86
CA PRO A 170 -4.34 6.23 23.37
C PRO A 170 -3.04 6.73 22.71
N GLN A 171 -2.69 8.00 22.90
CA GLN A 171 -1.42 8.57 22.41
C GLN A 171 -0.21 7.96 23.11
N TYR A 172 -0.34 7.68 24.41
CA TYR A 172 0.62 6.96 25.21
C TYR A 172 -0.05 5.68 25.71
N PHE A 173 0.51 4.56 25.35
CA PHE A 173 0.00 3.22 25.59
C PHE A 173 0.75 2.57 26.76
N SER A 174 0.05 1.99 27.73
CA SER A 174 0.66 1.39 28.95
C SER A 174 -0.01 0.06 29.31
N PRO A 175 0.38 -1.06 28.68
CA PRO A 175 -0.22 -2.37 28.93
C PRO A 175 0.32 -2.99 30.23
N ASP A 176 -0.05 -2.40 31.38
CA ASP A 176 0.39 -2.84 32.71
C ASP A 176 -0.75 -3.41 33.58
N ASN A 177 -1.94 -3.57 32.98
CA ASN A 177 -3.15 -4.14 33.57
C ASN A 177 -3.66 -3.34 34.77
N ASP A 178 -3.49 -2.03 34.77
CA ASP A 178 -4.06 -1.14 35.79
C ASP A 178 -5.50 -0.70 35.47
N GLY A 179 -5.98 -1.04 34.26
CA GLY A 179 -7.32 -0.74 33.74
C GLY A 179 -7.38 0.57 32.95
N ALA A 180 -6.24 1.22 32.68
CA ALA A 180 -6.16 2.47 31.92
C ALA A 180 -5.08 2.37 30.84
N ASP A 181 -5.48 2.62 29.59
CA ASP A 181 -4.57 2.63 28.43
C ASP A 181 -3.85 1.28 28.19
N ASP A 182 -4.42 0.16 28.66
CA ASP A 182 -3.87 -1.20 28.54
C ASP A 182 -3.94 -1.78 27.12
N GLU A 183 -4.77 -1.20 26.26
CA GLU A 183 -4.94 -1.64 24.88
C GLU A 183 -4.72 -0.48 23.91
N LEU A 184 -3.95 -0.73 22.86
CA LEU A 184 -3.78 0.22 21.77
C LEU A 184 -4.80 -0.10 20.67
N THR A 185 -5.67 0.85 20.39
CA THR A 185 -6.60 0.81 19.27
C THR A 185 -5.96 1.48 18.05
N MET A 186 -5.84 0.75 16.96
CA MET A 186 -5.37 1.24 15.67
C MET A 186 -6.53 1.24 14.67
N SER A 187 -6.99 2.43 14.25
CA SER A 187 -8.07 2.59 13.27
C SER A 187 -7.49 2.83 11.89
N ILE A 188 -7.90 2.02 10.92
CA ILE A 188 -7.36 2.01 9.55
C ILE A 188 -8.44 2.45 8.57
N LYS A 189 -8.13 3.45 7.76
CA LYS A 189 -8.92 3.83 6.59
C LYS A 189 -8.09 3.54 5.35
N SER A 190 -8.69 2.89 4.36
CA SER A 190 -8.01 2.55 3.13
C SER A 190 -8.89 2.76 1.91
N TYR A 191 -8.27 3.19 0.84
CA TYR A 191 -8.88 3.36 -0.48
C TYR A 191 -7.88 2.98 -1.58
N ASP A 192 -8.40 2.34 -2.61
CA ASP A 192 -7.69 2.03 -3.84
C ASP A 192 -8.69 1.85 -4.99
N LEU A 193 -8.31 2.22 -6.22
CA LEU A 193 -9.20 2.19 -7.38
C LEU A 193 -9.45 0.75 -7.86
N THR A 194 -8.43 -0.07 -7.92
CA THR A 194 -8.50 -1.47 -8.39
C THR A 194 -8.68 -2.46 -7.24
N GLY A 195 -8.50 -1.99 -6.01
CA GLY A 195 -8.60 -2.76 -4.78
C GLY A 195 -7.25 -3.23 -4.25
N ILE A 196 -7.15 -3.31 -2.93
CA ILE A 196 -5.94 -3.77 -2.23
C ILE A 196 -5.83 -5.28 -2.36
N LYS A 197 -4.66 -5.77 -2.76
CA LYS A 197 -4.33 -7.19 -2.87
C LYS A 197 -3.87 -7.76 -1.54
N ASP A 198 -2.85 -7.14 -0.96
CA ASP A 198 -2.29 -7.50 0.34
C ASP A 198 -1.73 -6.29 1.08
N TRP A 199 -1.61 -6.43 2.40
CA TRP A 199 -1.04 -5.40 3.26
C TRP A 199 -0.35 -6.02 4.47
N THR A 200 0.63 -5.29 5.03
CA THR A 200 1.33 -5.64 6.26
C THR A 200 1.62 -4.37 7.05
N LEU A 201 1.25 -4.37 8.32
CA LEU A 201 1.62 -3.37 9.31
C LEU A 201 2.60 -4.03 10.28
N SER A 202 3.86 -3.64 10.23
CA SER A 202 4.93 -4.18 11.08
C SER A 202 5.25 -3.21 12.20
N ILE A 203 5.22 -3.70 13.43
CA ILE A 203 5.72 -3.00 14.62
C ILE A 203 7.18 -3.43 14.79
N MET A 204 8.10 -2.47 14.68
CA MET A 204 9.52 -2.74 14.84
C MET A 204 9.93 -2.62 16.31
N ASN A 205 10.99 -3.33 16.72
CA ASN A 205 11.61 -3.04 18.01
C ASN A 205 12.20 -1.62 18.02
N PRO A 206 12.43 -0.99 19.19
CA PRO A 206 12.93 0.39 19.27
C PRO A 206 14.22 0.64 18.50
N ALA A 207 15.10 -0.36 18.40
CA ALA A 207 16.34 -0.30 17.65
C ALA A 207 16.16 -0.44 16.12
N LYS A 208 14.94 -0.66 15.60
CA LYS A 208 14.61 -0.92 14.18
C LYS A 208 15.34 -2.13 13.57
N THR A 209 15.79 -3.07 14.36
CA THR A 209 16.59 -4.21 13.89
C THR A 209 15.79 -5.45 13.57
N LYS A 210 14.61 -5.60 14.19
CA LYS A 210 13.70 -6.74 13.99
C LYS A 210 12.23 -6.35 14.15
N VAL A 211 11.37 -7.16 13.54
CA VAL A 211 9.93 -7.04 13.73
C VAL A 211 9.56 -7.55 15.13
N PHE A 212 8.96 -6.70 15.94
CA PHE A 212 8.45 -7.03 17.27
C PHE A 212 7.08 -7.73 17.18
N ASN A 213 6.16 -7.14 16.42
CA ASN A 213 4.88 -7.75 16.06
C ASN A 213 4.45 -7.33 14.65
N SER A 214 3.45 -7.99 14.06
CA SER A 214 2.92 -7.59 12.76
C SER A 214 1.49 -8.06 12.56
N PHE A 215 0.73 -7.25 11.83
CA PHE A 215 -0.60 -7.54 11.33
C PHE A 215 -0.56 -7.56 9.82
N SER A 216 -1.25 -8.50 9.19
CA SER A 216 -1.28 -8.61 7.73
C SER A 216 -2.59 -9.24 7.26
N GLY A 217 -2.90 -9.03 6.00
CA GLY A 217 -4.09 -9.61 5.39
C GLY A 217 -4.09 -9.47 3.87
N THR A 218 -5.08 -10.11 3.25
CA THR A 218 -5.41 -9.96 1.84
C THR A 218 -6.68 -9.13 1.69
N GLY A 219 -6.75 -8.35 0.62
CA GLY A 219 -7.86 -7.43 0.40
C GLY A 219 -7.80 -6.18 1.30
N LYS A 220 -8.93 -5.52 1.44
CA LYS A 220 -9.06 -4.31 2.27
C LYS A 220 -8.66 -4.60 3.72
N PRO A 221 -7.78 -3.77 4.35
CA PRO A 221 -7.46 -3.91 5.77
C PRO A 221 -8.69 -3.86 6.67
N THR A 222 -8.64 -4.56 7.79
CA THR A 222 -9.63 -4.43 8.86
C THR A 222 -9.63 -2.99 9.39
N GLU A 223 -10.81 -2.43 9.63
CA GLU A 223 -10.94 -1.03 10.05
C GLU A 223 -10.41 -0.77 11.47
N LEU A 224 -10.30 -1.83 12.28
CA LEU A 224 -9.88 -1.76 13.66
C LEU A 224 -8.96 -2.92 14.02
N ILE A 225 -7.81 -2.59 14.61
CA ILE A 225 -6.90 -3.53 15.25
C ILE A 225 -6.74 -3.12 16.71
N ILE A 226 -6.89 -4.05 17.63
CA ILE A 226 -6.61 -3.85 19.06
C ILE A 226 -5.37 -4.66 19.40
N TRP A 227 -4.41 -4.03 20.07
CA TRP A 227 -3.15 -4.66 20.46
C TRP A 227 -2.85 -4.43 21.94
N ASP A 228 -2.44 -5.49 22.61
CA ASP A 228 -2.15 -5.58 24.04
C ASP A 228 -0.66 -5.36 24.40
N GLY A 229 0.15 -4.93 23.45
CA GLY A 229 1.58 -4.69 23.68
C GLY A 229 2.47 -5.92 23.66
N VAL A 230 1.92 -7.11 23.36
CA VAL A 230 2.70 -8.35 23.31
C VAL A 230 3.32 -8.57 21.94
N GLY A 231 4.60 -8.89 21.89
CA GLY A 231 5.34 -9.23 20.70
C GLY A 231 5.09 -10.67 20.25
N LYS A 232 5.65 -11.03 19.07
CA LYS A 232 5.49 -12.38 18.48
C LYS A 232 6.02 -13.51 19.36
N ASN A 233 7.01 -13.25 20.22
CA ASN A 233 7.62 -14.24 21.09
C ASN A 233 7.06 -14.18 22.52
N GLY A 234 5.98 -13.42 22.74
CA GLY A 234 5.34 -13.28 24.05
C GLY A 234 6.00 -12.24 24.97
N GLU A 235 6.98 -11.46 24.46
CA GLU A 235 7.56 -10.35 25.22
C GLU A 235 6.63 -9.14 25.21
N LEU A 236 6.53 -8.45 26.35
CA LEU A 236 5.80 -7.21 26.47
C LEU A 236 6.66 -6.03 26.01
N VAL A 237 6.04 -4.96 25.52
CA VAL A 237 6.72 -3.68 25.23
C VAL A 237 7.45 -3.14 26.46
N GLU A 238 8.48 -2.33 26.25
CA GLU A 238 9.28 -1.75 27.32
C GLU A 238 8.83 -0.31 27.64
N SER A 239 8.88 0.05 28.93
CA SER A 239 8.55 1.39 29.43
C SER A 239 9.32 2.48 28.70
N ALA A 240 8.63 3.54 28.33
CA ALA A 240 9.17 4.75 27.72
C ALA A 240 9.97 4.51 26.43
N GLU A 241 9.65 3.46 25.68
CA GLU A 241 10.19 3.19 24.35
C GLU A 241 9.19 3.54 23.24
N ASP A 242 9.73 3.92 22.09
CA ASP A 242 8.96 4.13 20.88
C ASP A 242 9.14 2.95 19.94
N TYR A 243 8.04 2.39 19.48
CA TYR A 243 8.01 1.26 18.55
C TYR A 243 7.65 1.75 17.15
N PRO A 244 8.62 1.84 16.24
CA PRO A 244 8.37 2.32 14.88
C PRO A 244 7.42 1.41 14.12
N LEU A 245 6.55 2.02 13.30
CA LEU A 245 5.60 1.31 12.44
C LEU A 245 6.00 1.40 10.99
N LEU A 246 6.00 0.25 10.30
CA LEU A 246 6.21 0.15 8.87
C LEU A 246 4.94 -0.41 8.22
N LEU A 247 4.38 0.35 7.29
CA LEU A 247 3.24 -0.08 6.47
C LEU A 247 3.73 -0.42 5.07
N ARG A 248 3.34 -1.60 4.57
CA ARG A 248 3.43 -1.99 3.16
C ARG A 248 2.05 -2.42 2.68
N ALA A 249 1.64 -1.98 1.49
CA ALA A 249 0.46 -2.50 0.82
C ALA A 249 0.70 -2.56 -0.69
N GLU A 250 0.05 -3.51 -1.35
CA GLU A 250 0.07 -3.73 -2.80
C GLU A 250 -1.37 -3.82 -3.30
N ASP A 251 -1.69 -3.17 -4.42
CA ASP A 251 -2.99 -3.30 -5.07
C ASP A 251 -3.05 -4.50 -6.01
N VAL A 252 -4.19 -4.69 -6.66
CA VAL A 252 -4.42 -5.84 -7.55
C VAL A 252 -3.60 -5.76 -8.83
N VAL A 253 -3.20 -4.57 -9.27
CA VAL A 253 -2.39 -4.35 -10.48
C VAL A 253 -0.89 -4.14 -10.18
N GLY A 254 -0.47 -4.33 -8.91
CA GLY A 254 0.93 -4.40 -8.51
C GLY A 254 1.55 -3.10 -8.04
N ASN A 255 0.80 -1.99 -7.91
CA ASN A 255 1.34 -0.76 -7.33
C ASN A 255 1.55 -0.93 -5.82
N VAL A 256 2.72 -0.51 -5.32
CA VAL A 256 3.14 -0.75 -3.95
C VAL A 256 3.39 0.56 -3.21
N ILE A 257 2.84 0.70 -2.01
CA ILE A 257 3.26 1.68 -1.03
C ILE A 257 4.07 1.00 0.08
N SER A 258 5.16 1.66 0.48
CA SER A 258 5.93 1.29 1.68
C SER A 258 6.33 2.57 2.39
N LYS A 259 5.84 2.76 3.62
CA LYS A 259 6.11 3.99 4.40
C LYS A 259 6.27 3.69 5.89
N GLU A 260 7.10 4.49 6.55
CA GLU A 260 7.16 4.58 8.00
C GLU A 260 6.01 5.49 8.48
N LEU A 261 5.33 5.08 9.54
CA LEU A 261 4.26 5.82 10.21
C LEU A 261 4.75 6.35 11.54
N ASP A 262 3.94 7.18 12.20
CA ASP A 262 4.22 7.64 13.56
C ASP A 262 4.39 6.42 14.48
N PRO A 263 5.41 6.43 15.36
CA PRO A 263 5.67 5.29 16.23
C PRO A 263 4.60 5.14 17.33
N ILE A 264 4.45 3.92 17.82
CA ILE A 264 3.69 3.65 19.03
C ILE A 264 4.53 4.14 20.21
N MET A 265 4.00 5.09 20.98
CA MET A 265 4.65 5.63 22.18
C MET A 265 4.19 4.89 23.42
N VAL A 266 5.12 4.17 24.07
CA VAL A 266 4.83 3.46 25.32
C VAL A 266 5.06 4.39 26.51
N ASP A 267 4.09 4.47 27.42
CA ASP A 267 4.21 5.20 28.70
C ASP A 267 5.02 4.37 29.72
N ILE A 268 5.12 4.84 30.93
CA ILE A 268 5.73 4.12 32.05
C ILE A 268 4.80 2.98 32.48
N LEU A 269 5.30 1.76 32.42
CA LEU A 269 4.59 0.57 32.89
C LEU A 269 4.78 0.40 34.40
N VAL A 270 3.68 0.23 35.12
CA VAL A 270 3.65 0.13 36.59
C VAL A 270 3.11 -1.26 36.99
N GLU A 271 4.01 -2.20 37.18
CA GLU A 271 3.69 -3.57 37.57
C GLU A 271 3.31 -3.66 39.08
N LYS A 272 2.20 -4.32 39.38
CA LYS A 272 1.82 -4.64 40.78
C LYS A 272 2.43 -5.97 41.19
N LEU A 273 3.26 -5.95 42.23
CA LEU A 273 3.89 -7.14 42.79
C LEU A 273 2.95 -7.86 43.78
N ASP A 274 3.21 -9.17 43.99
CA ASP A 274 2.44 -10.02 44.89
C ASP A 274 2.44 -9.51 46.35
N ASP A 275 3.52 -8.81 46.78
CA ASP A 275 3.65 -8.21 48.11
C ASP A 275 2.91 -6.86 48.23
N GLY A 276 2.23 -6.42 47.18
CA GLY A 276 1.45 -5.18 47.15
C GLY A 276 2.25 -3.92 46.81
N ARG A 277 3.56 -4.01 46.65
CA ARG A 277 4.38 -2.90 46.10
C ARG A 277 4.09 -2.73 44.62
N LEU A 278 4.36 -1.53 44.12
CA LEU A 278 4.37 -1.27 42.68
C LEU A 278 5.82 -1.19 42.19
N LYS A 279 6.08 -1.70 41.00
CA LYS A 279 7.40 -1.72 40.37
C LYS A 279 7.37 -1.03 39.01
N ILE A 280 8.35 -0.14 38.78
CA ILE A 280 8.65 0.42 37.48
C ILE A 280 10.07 0.00 37.10
N LYS A 281 10.23 -0.56 35.88
CA LYS A 281 11.52 -0.99 35.35
C LYS A 281 11.90 -0.13 34.15
N ILE A 282 13.06 0.49 34.19
CA ILE A 282 13.60 1.34 33.12
C ILE A 282 14.99 0.82 32.72
N SER A 283 15.11 0.31 31.52
CA SER A 283 16.36 -0.25 30.97
C SER A 283 17.03 0.62 29.91
N ASN A 284 16.38 1.70 29.51
CA ASN A 284 16.76 2.50 28.36
C ASN A 284 17.32 3.90 28.70
N ILE A 285 17.61 4.18 29.98
CA ILE A 285 18.31 5.40 30.37
C ILE A 285 19.80 5.30 29.97
N GLU A 286 20.24 6.28 29.21
CA GLU A 286 21.62 6.34 28.72
C GLU A 286 22.51 7.14 29.66
N PHE A 287 23.56 6.51 30.18
CA PHE A 287 24.60 7.14 30.97
C PHE A 287 25.87 7.30 30.15
N LYS A 288 26.64 8.36 30.46
CA LYS A 288 28.01 8.49 29.95
C LYS A 288 28.86 7.29 30.39
N PRO A 289 29.83 6.83 29.59
CA PRO A 289 30.69 5.71 29.95
C PRO A 289 31.33 5.91 31.33
N GLU A 290 31.31 4.88 32.16
CA GLU A 290 31.90 4.87 33.53
C GLU A 290 31.49 6.05 34.41
N SER A 291 30.33 6.62 34.15
CA SER A 291 29.80 7.81 34.86
C SER A 291 28.38 7.56 35.35
N SER A 292 28.00 8.33 36.40
CA SER A 292 26.63 8.44 36.88
C SER A 292 25.85 9.52 36.16
N GLU A 293 26.49 10.36 35.34
CA GLU A 293 25.80 11.37 34.57
C GLU A 293 25.10 10.74 33.35
N MET A 294 23.85 11.11 33.14
CA MET A 294 23.13 10.76 31.90
C MET A 294 23.71 11.53 30.72
N THR A 295 23.58 10.93 29.50
CA THR A 295 23.80 11.66 28.27
C THR A 295 22.75 12.76 28.15
N ASP A 296 23.13 13.89 27.55
CA ASP A 296 22.17 14.95 27.22
C ASP A 296 21.48 14.57 25.92
N SER A 297 20.46 13.73 26.01
CA SER A 297 19.67 13.25 24.90
C SER A 297 18.20 13.58 25.11
N ASP A 298 17.50 13.84 23.99
CA ASP A 298 16.04 14.03 23.98
C ASP A 298 15.33 12.81 24.57
N LYS A 299 15.87 11.61 24.35
CA LYS A 299 15.38 10.35 24.90
C LYS A 299 15.37 10.36 26.43
N ASN A 300 16.50 10.70 27.06
CA ASN A 300 16.58 10.79 28.53
C ASN A 300 15.64 11.86 29.07
N GLY A 301 15.52 13.00 28.38
CA GLY A 301 14.58 14.07 28.73
C GLY A 301 13.13 13.57 28.74
N LYS A 302 12.72 12.83 27.71
CA LYS A 302 11.39 12.22 27.58
C LYS A 302 11.14 11.19 28.68
N ILE A 303 12.09 10.28 28.94
CA ILE A 303 11.96 9.26 30.00
C ILE A 303 11.74 9.92 31.38
N LEU A 304 12.55 10.92 31.74
CA LEU A 304 12.38 11.63 33.00
C LEU A 304 11.05 12.39 33.09
N GLU A 305 10.51 12.89 31.98
CA GLU A 305 9.21 13.56 31.98
C GLU A 305 8.09 12.54 32.23
N LEU A 306 8.08 11.41 31.50
CA LEU A 306 7.11 10.34 31.69
C LEU A 306 7.18 9.77 33.12
N LEU A 307 8.40 9.49 33.64
CA LEU A 307 8.61 9.04 35.01
C LEU A 307 8.05 10.04 36.03
N SER A 308 8.34 11.35 35.86
CA SER A 308 7.85 12.35 36.80
C SER A 308 6.31 12.41 36.79
N LYS A 309 5.69 12.28 35.62
CA LYS A 309 4.23 12.24 35.48
C LYS A 309 3.65 11.00 36.16
N ALA A 310 4.22 9.82 35.95
CA ALA A 310 3.80 8.56 36.58
C ALA A 310 3.94 8.66 38.11
N LEU A 311 5.12 9.07 38.65
CA LEU A 311 5.38 9.17 40.08
C LEU A 311 4.54 10.23 40.79
N LYS A 312 4.03 11.25 40.09
CA LYS A 312 3.07 12.23 40.62
C LYS A 312 1.69 11.62 40.86
N LYS A 313 1.26 10.65 40.04
CA LYS A 313 0.02 9.90 40.28
C LYS A 313 0.08 9.15 41.63
N TYR A 314 1.28 8.66 42.02
CA TYR A 314 1.54 7.91 43.27
C TYR A 314 2.13 8.79 44.40
N ASN A 315 1.59 9.97 44.65
CA ASN A 315 2.14 10.97 45.54
C ASN A 315 2.21 10.55 47.02
N LEU A 316 1.45 9.54 47.42
CA LEU A 316 1.42 9.01 48.81
C LEU A 316 2.41 7.84 49.02
N TYR A 317 3.14 7.43 47.99
CA TYR A 317 4.07 6.32 48.07
C TYR A 317 5.50 6.80 48.32
N ASN A 318 6.25 6.06 49.14
CA ASN A 318 7.70 6.16 49.22
C ASN A 318 8.32 5.45 48.01
N ILE A 319 9.44 5.90 47.54
CA ILE A 319 10.08 5.44 46.30
C ILE A 319 11.47 4.94 46.64
N THR A 320 11.77 3.67 46.38
CA THR A 320 13.13 3.15 46.39
C THR A 320 13.61 3.04 44.93
N ILE A 321 14.73 3.68 44.60
CA ILE A 321 15.36 3.65 43.29
C ILE A 321 16.57 2.70 43.37
N GLU A 322 16.49 1.59 42.69
CA GLU A 322 17.57 0.58 42.60
C GLU A 322 18.31 0.71 41.28
N GLY A 323 19.62 0.98 41.33
CA GLY A 323 20.48 0.94 40.16
C GLY A 323 21.13 -0.42 40.00
N HIS A 324 21.17 -0.94 38.79
CA HIS A 324 21.79 -2.21 38.43
C HIS A 324 22.93 -2.01 37.41
N ALA A 325 23.95 -2.86 37.47
CA ALA A 325 25.08 -2.92 36.55
C ALA A 325 25.14 -4.25 35.78
N ASN A 326 25.74 -4.21 34.62
CA ASN A 326 25.95 -5.44 33.86
C ASN A 326 27.27 -6.12 34.31
N ARG A 327 27.20 -7.31 34.92
CA ARG A 327 28.38 -8.12 35.30
C ARG A 327 28.99 -8.86 34.12
N PHE A 328 28.33 -9.02 33.01
CA PHE A 328 28.77 -9.74 31.83
C PHE A 328 29.48 -8.81 30.82
N ILE A 329 30.49 -8.07 31.30
CA ILE A 329 31.35 -7.19 30.49
C ILE A 329 32.71 -7.85 30.24
N THR A 330 33.39 -7.43 29.19
CA THR A 330 34.79 -7.87 28.95
C THR A 330 35.72 -7.23 29.96
N GLY A 331 36.49 -8.04 30.66
CA GLY A 331 37.45 -7.59 31.68
C GLY A 331 37.12 -8.05 33.10
N ARG A 332 37.92 -7.63 34.07
CA ARG A 332 37.67 -7.98 35.48
C ARG A 332 36.51 -7.16 36.02
N PHE A 333 35.42 -7.82 36.39
CA PHE A 333 34.29 -7.23 37.09
C PHE A 333 34.69 -6.88 38.51
N ASN A 334 34.50 -5.60 38.93
CA ASN A 334 34.73 -5.19 40.30
C ASN A 334 33.35 -4.89 40.92
N GLU A 335 32.94 -5.75 41.83
CA GLU A 335 31.63 -5.68 42.52
C GLU A 335 31.44 -4.39 43.30
N GLU A 336 32.43 -3.98 44.08
CA GLU A 336 32.39 -2.75 44.92
C GLU A 336 32.21 -1.51 44.03
N TYR A 337 33.01 -1.44 42.96
CA TYR A 337 32.89 -0.38 41.96
C TYR A 337 31.49 -0.36 41.27
N ALA A 338 31.01 -1.55 40.89
CA ALA A 338 29.71 -1.68 40.25
C ALA A 338 28.55 -1.26 41.17
N ARG A 339 28.61 -1.62 42.48
CA ARG A 339 27.65 -1.21 43.49
C ARG A 339 27.67 0.31 43.69
N LYS A 340 28.86 0.89 43.79
CA LYS A 340 29.00 2.33 43.90
C LYS A 340 28.45 3.06 42.69
N LEU A 341 28.90 2.66 41.49
CA LEU A 341 28.44 3.30 40.23
C LEU A 341 26.91 3.22 40.06
N SER A 342 26.33 2.05 40.34
CA SER A 342 24.89 1.87 40.23
C SER A 342 24.10 2.69 41.25
N LYS A 343 24.64 2.89 42.47
CA LYS A 343 24.08 3.79 43.48
C LYS A 343 24.17 5.26 43.03
N ASP A 344 25.35 5.68 42.56
CA ASP A 344 25.60 7.05 42.11
C ASP A 344 24.63 7.41 40.95
N ARG A 345 24.31 6.43 40.03
CA ARG A 345 23.31 6.59 38.99
C ARG A 345 21.89 6.75 39.53
N ALA A 346 21.50 5.92 40.52
CA ALA A 346 20.20 6.05 41.17
C ALA A 346 20.05 7.42 41.86
N GLU A 347 21.10 7.92 42.51
CA GLU A 347 21.13 9.26 43.15
C GLU A 347 21.02 10.38 42.10
N PHE A 348 21.70 10.25 40.95
CA PHE A 348 21.57 11.24 39.88
C PHE A 348 20.15 11.32 39.35
N ILE A 349 19.48 10.18 39.16
CA ILE A 349 18.06 10.11 38.72
C ILE A 349 17.16 10.72 39.79
N ALA A 350 17.35 10.40 41.07
CA ALA A 350 16.60 10.99 42.19
C ALA A 350 16.67 12.52 42.19
N ASN A 351 17.87 13.07 42.01
CA ASN A 351 18.10 14.50 41.90
C ASN A 351 17.42 15.12 40.67
N SER A 352 17.45 14.39 39.51
CA SER A 352 16.80 14.84 38.27
C SER A 352 15.27 14.87 38.42
N LEU A 353 14.69 13.85 39.06
CA LEU A 353 13.25 13.79 39.36
C LEU A 353 12.84 14.88 40.37
N SER A 354 13.71 15.19 41.32
CA SER A 354 13.45 16.27 42.27
C SER A 354 13.32 17.62 41.56
N LYS A 355 14.16 17.91 40.58
CA LYS A 355 14.04 19.13 39.73
C LYS A 355 12.72 19.18 38.96
N LYS A 356 12.09 18.02 38.73
CA LYS A 356 10.76 17.89 38.09
C LYS A 356 9.59 17.82 39.09
N GLY A 357 9.87 18.07 40.40
CA GLY A 357 8.86 18.24 41.44
C GLY A 357 8.56 16.99 42.27
N ILE A 358 9.36 15.90 42.17
CA ILE A 358 9.25 14.76 43.09
C ILE A 358 10.01 15.07 44.37
N GLN A 359 9.38 14.95 45.56
CA GLN A 359 9.99 15.31 46.85
C GLN A 359 11.09 14.31 47.24
N LEU A 360 12.35 14.76 47.41
CA LEU A 360 13.49 13.93 47.79
C LEU A 360 13.27 13.13 49.08
N LYS A 361 12.52 13.65 50.04
CA LYS A 361 12.19 12.95 51.29
C LYS A 361 11.43 11.62 51.07
N ARG A 362 10.81 11.45 49.89
CA ARG A 362 10.13 10.22 49.50
C ARG A 362 11.06 9.22 48.85
N ILE A 363 12.28 9.61 48.51
CA ILE A 363 13.18 8.80 47.68
C ILE A 363 14.31 8.22 48.52
N THR A 364 14.50 6.91 48.44
CA THR A 364 15.67 6.19 48.91
C THR A 364 16.40 5.61 47.68
N THR A 365 17.74 5.59 47.67
CA THR A 365 18.55 5.08 46.56
C THR A 365 19.42 3.92 46.98
N GLU A 366 19.48 2.87 46.15
CA GLU A 366 20.30 1.69 46.41
C GLU A 366 21.09 1.32 45.14
N GLY A 367 22.31 0.80 45.34
CA GLY A 367 23.13 0.25 44.27
C GLY A 367 23.21 -1.27 44.41
N LYS A 368 22.64 -2.01 43.45
CA LYS A 368 22.64 -3.50 43.45
C LYS A 368 23.86 -4.06 42.74
N GLY A 369 24.71 -3.25 42.10
CA GLY A 369 25.83 -3.79 41.30
C GLY A 369 25.36 -4.77 40.24
N GLY A 370 26.00 -5.89 40.12
CA GLY A 370 25.67 -6.99 39.17
C GLY A 370 24.94 -8.18 39.80
N ASP A 371 24.37 -8.02 41.02
CA ASP A 371 23.83 -9.16 41.79
C ASP A 371 22.54 -9.76 41.21
N ASP A 372 21.74 -8.95 40.55
CA ASP A 372 20.44 -9.36 40.03
C ASP A 372 20.33 -9.14 38.49
N PRO A 373 21.00 -9.99 37.69
CA PRO A 373 20.92 -9.90 36.24
C PRO A 373 19.57 -10.43 35.73
N ILE A 374 18.90 -9.67 34.85
CA ILE A 374 17.70 -10.16 34.16
C ILE A 374 18.02 -11.07 32.97
N PHE A 375 19.25 -11.03 32.50
CA PHE A 375 19.74 -11.91 31.45
C PHE A 375 21.12 -12.43 31.78
N ILE A 376 21.26 -13.76 31.77
CA ILE A 376 22.53 -14.49 31.93
C ILE A 376 22.84 -15.13 30.58
N PRO A 377 23.96 -14.73 29.91
CA PRO A 377 24.33 -15.37 28.66
C PRO A 377 24.71 -16.83 28.91
N VAL A 378 24.26 -17.73 28.03
CA VAL A 378 24.62 -19.13 28.03
C VAL A 378 26.00 -19.27 27.37
N GLU A 379 26.97 -19.89 28.07
CA GLU A 379 28.29 -20.25 27.52
C GLU A 379 28.23 -21.71 27.13
N ASP A 380 27.69 -22.04 25.95
CA ASP A 380 27.56 -23.40 25.41
C ASP A 380 28.68 -23.78 24.43
N GLY A 381 29.61 -22.86 24.16
CA GLY A 381 30.77 -23.05 23.29
C GLY A 381 30.43 -23.15 21.80
N ARG A 382 29.19 -22.92 21.38
CA ARG A 382 28.82 -22.89 19.97
C ARG A 382 29.16 -21.55 19.31
N GLU A 383 29.30 -21.56 18.00
CA GLU A 383 29.36 -20.34 17.22
C GLU A 383 27.95 -19.76 17.07
N TYR A 384 27.83 -18.47 17.34
CA TYR A 384 26.58 -17.70 17.19
C TYR A 384 26.59 -16.96 15.86
N THR A 385 25.42 -16.85 15.22
CA THR A 385 25.24 -15.98 14.09
C THR A 385 25.38 -14.51 14.52
N LYS A 386 25.57 -13.60 13.56
CA LYS A 386 25.62 -12.16 13.84
C LYS A 386 24.35 -11.66 14.52
N GLU A 387 23.19 -12.14 14.07
CA GLU A 387 21.89 -11.78 14.61
C GLU A 387 21.72 -12.25 16.06
N GLU A 388 22.15 -13.49 16.37
CA GLU A 388 22.15 -14.01 17.75
C GLU A 388 23.11 -13.23 18.65
N LEU A 389 24.26 -12.82 18.14
CA LEU A 389 25.25 -12.01 18.91
C LEU A 389 24.67 -10.62 19.19
N ASP A 390 23.99 -9.99 18.25
CA ASP A 390 23.34 -8.69 18.43
C ASP A 390 22.19 -8.80 19.45
N ASP A 391 21.40 -9.86 19.43
CA ASP A 391 20.33 -10.14 20.40
C ASP A 391 20.89 -10.36 21.83
N ILE A 392 21.95 -11.16 21.94
CA ILE A 392 22.67 -11.38 23.21
C ILE A 392 23.22 -10.06 23.76
N LYS A 393 23.79 -9.21 22.90
CA LYS A 393 24.35 -7.90 23.29
C LYS A 393 23.25 -6.96 23.79
N ASP A 394 22.11 -6.94 23.11
CA ASP A 394 20.93 -6.15 23.52
C ASP A 394 20.42 -6.64 24.90
N LYS A 395 20.19 -7.95 25.04
CA LYS A 395 19.74 -8.55 26.31
C LYS A 395 20.73 -8.32 27.47
N LYS A 396 22.04 -8.41 27.22
CA LYS A 396 23.08 -8.02 28.20
C LYS A 396 22.98 -6.54 28.57
N GLY A 397 22.65 -5.69 27.60
CA GLY A 397 22.44 -4.26 27.82
C GLY A 397 21.39 -3.98 28.87
N LYS A 398 20.31 -4.75 28.87
CA LYS A 398 19.16 -4.62 29.79
C LYS A 398 19.50 -4.94 31.26
N ASN A 399 20.62 -5.59 31.56
CA ASN A 399 21.14 -5.72 32.91
C ASN A 399 21.57 -4.37 33.52
N ARG A 400 21.85 -3.37 32.68
CA ARG A 400 22.04 -1.96 33.11
C ARG A 400 20.72 -1.27 33.11
N ARG A 401 20.07 -1.24 34.25
CA ARG A 401 18.72 -0.69 34.39
C ARG A 401 18.56 0.05 35.71
N VAL A 402 17.45 0.76 35.83
CA VAL A 402 16.98 1.35 37.07
C VAL A 402 15.58 0.84 37.35
N GLU A 403 15.34 0.38 38.54
CA GLU A 403 14.04 -0.08 39.01
C GLU A 403 13.54 0.84 40.12
N PHE A 404 12.24 1.10 40.12
CA PHE A 404 11.58 1.90 41.13
C PHE A 404 10.58 1.03 41.86
N TYR A 405 10.67 0.98 43.16
CA TYR A 405 9.70 0.32 44.03
C TYR A 405 8.93 1.36 44.81
N LEU A 406 7.61 1.32 44.67
CA LEU A 406 6.71 2.26 45.35
C LEU A 406 5.95 1.50 46.45
N GLN A 407 6.04 2.02 47.67
CA GLN A 407 5.41 1.45 48.86
C GLN A 407 4.67 2.54 49.64
N LYS A 408 3.43 2.24 50.08
CA LYS A 408 2.64 3.14 50.94
C LYS A 408 3.24 3.24 52.36
#